data_3fff3a11b91a4a72649547200b794a81
#
_entry.id   3fff3a11b91a4a72649547200b794a81
#
_cell.length_a   1.000
_cell.length_b   1.000
_cell.length_c   1.000
_cell.angle_alpha   90.00
_cell.angle_beta   90.00
_cell.angle_gamma   90.00
#
_symmetry.space_group_name_H-M   'P 1'
#
loop_
_entity.id
_entity.type
_entity.pdbx_description
1 polymer ?
#
loop_
_entity_poly.entity_id
_entity_poly.type
_entity_poly.pdbx_seq_one_letter_code
_entity_poly.pdbx_strand_id
1 'polypeptide(L)'
;VHHTDRRRVLHHRCHRCRVVLDPAFTIPALAVAAYDWFQSSWTITRNYPVAGRLRWLALSLRPFIRAYAVEDDTHGTPYSYAARQLIKTRSHGLADTIPFGTELDVYEDPHHWISHSMAPEREPDLSPRITVGNEQSSKPYSASILNISAMSFGALSANAVKAMNIGARDGGFYQDTGEGGLSRHHLENGGDLVWEIGSGYFGARDKDGKFDPEKFRDKAANEAVKMTEIKISQGAKPGHGGMLLGSKVTPEIAEVRGVPVYENCLSPRGHSAFSTPAQMLEFAASMRELSGGKPVGIKFCVGQPHEPFALVKAMLTTGIYPDFIVIDGAEGGTGAAPLSLPIGLVCRFGTGWC
;
A
#
# COMPACT_ATOMS: atom_id res chain seq x y z
N VAL A 1 81.53 -13.58 4.26
CA VAL A 1 80.26 -14.16 3.86
C VAL A 1 79.35 -13.03 3.46
N HIS A 2 79.21 -12.81 2.12
CA HIS A 2 78.39 -11.78 1.50
C HIS A 2 77.00 -12.35 1.24
N HIS A 3 75.96 -11.66 1.69
CA HIS A 3 74.60 -11.83 1.22
C HIS A 3 74.10 -10.52 0.60
N THR A 4 73.96 -10.53 -0.73
CA THR A 4 73.35 -9.47 -1.52
C THR A 4 71.86 -9.76 -1.67
N ASP A 5 71.06 -8.90 -1.08
CA ASP A 5 69.61 -8.88 -1.18
C ASP A 5 69.19 -8.19 -2.50
N ARG A 6 68.59 -8.98 -3.43
CA ARG A 6 67.99 -8.45 -4.67
C ARG A 6 66.49 -8.33 -4.46
N ARG A 7 66.02 -7.14 -4.07
CA ARG A 7 64.62 -6.79 -4.13
C ARG A 7 64.15 -6.70 -5.59
N ARG A 8 63.39 -7.68 -6.03
CA ARG A 8 62.62 -7.58 -7.26
C ARG A 8 61.36 -6.73 -7.04
N VAL A 9 61.37 -5.54 -7.64
CA VAL A 9 60.17 -4.69 -7.75
C VAL A 9 59.27 -5.29 -8.82
N LEU A 10 58.20 -5.91 -8.39
CA LEU A 10 57.09 -6.38 -9.27
C LEU A 10 56.23 -5.16 -9.67
N HIS A 11 56.48 -4.64 -10.86
CA HIS A 11 55.56 -3.70 -11.50
C HIS A 11 54.29 -4.43 -11.91
N HIS A 12 53.23 -4.34 -11.12
CA HIS A 12 51.90 -4.68 -11.55
C HIS A 12 51.42 -3.69 -12.63
N ARG A 13 51.55 -4.05 -13.88
CA ARG A 13 50.84 -3.38 -14.98
C ARG A 13 49.35 -3.67 -14.81
N CYS A 14 48.58 -2.70 -14.33
CA CYS A 14 47.13 -2.72 -14.39
C CYS A 14 46.71 -2.64 -15.87
N HIS A 15 46.41 -3.79 -16.47
CA HIS A 15 45.77 -3.83 -17.78
C HIS A 15 44.33 -3.31 -17.60
N ARG A 16 44.12 -2.03 -17.99
CA ARG A 16 42.77 -1.55 -18.23
C ARG A 16 42.16 -2.41 -19.34
N CYS A 17 41.30 -3.36 -18.97
CA CYS A 17 40.43 -4.05 -19.92
C CYS A 17 39.55 -2.98 -20.58
N ARG A 18 39.92 -2.52 -21.78
CA ARG A 18 38.98 -1.80 -22.65
C ARG A 18 37.98 -2.84 -23.10
N VAL A 19 36.78 -2.80 -22.52
CA VAL A 19 35.64 -3.54 -23.04
C VAL A 19 35.31 -2.89 -24.39
N VAL A 20 35.85 -3.52 -25.47
CA VAL A 20 35.43 -3.16 -26.83
C VAL A 20 34.04 -3.74 -27.00
N LEU A 21 33.04 -2.87 -26.87
CA LEU A 21 31.65 -3.25 -27.15
C LEU A 21 31.50 -3.48 -28.64
N ASP A 22 31.31 -4.74 -29.03
CA ASP A 22 31.07 -5.10 -30.43
C ASP A 22 29.79 -4.43 -30.94
N PRO A 23 29.83 -3.65 -32.04
CA PRO A 23 28.67 -3.00 -32.63
C PRO A 23 27.53 -3.98 -32.94
N ALA A 24 27.83 -5.23 -33.22
CA ALA A 24 26.84 -6.27 -33.46
C ALA A 24 25.92 -6.53 -32.27
N PHE A 25 26.37 -6.30 -31.05
CA PHE A 25 25.58 -6.43 -29.82
C PHE A 25 25.07 -5.07 -29.31
N THR A 26 25.85 -4.01 -29.45
CA THR A 26 25.48 -2.69 -28.91
C THR A 26 24.35 -2.01 -29.68
N ILE A 27 24.33 -2.10 -31.01
CA ILE A 27 23.26 -1.49 -31.83
C ILE A 27 21.88 -2.11 -31.52
N PRO A 28 21.72 -3.45 -31.50
CA PRO A 28 20.43 -4.05 -31.11
C PRO A 28 20.04 -3.73 -29.67
N ALA A 29 20.99 -3.68 -28.72
CA ALA A 29 20.72 -3.33 -27.34
C ALA A 29 20.23 -1.89 -27.19
N LEU A 30 20.81 -0.93 -27.93
CA LEU A 30 20.36 0.45 -27.95
C LEU A 30 18.97 0.62 -28.58
N ALA A 31 18.68 -0.12 -29.67
CA ALA A 31 17.35 -0.12 -30.29
C ALA A 31 16.28 -0.65 -29.31
N VAL A 32 16.59 -1.73 -28.59
CA VAL A 32 15.71 -2.29 -27.55
C VAL A 32 15.56 -1.30 -26.40
N ALA A 33 16.64 -0.65 -25.97
CA ALA A 33 16.57 0.35 -24.88
C ALA A 33 15.69 1.54 -25.25
N ALA A 34 15.80 2.03 -26.50
CA ALA A 34 14.96 3.12 -26.99
C ALA A 34 13.48 2.70 -27.04
N TYR A 35 13.18 1.52 -27.57
CA TYR A 35 11.83 0.98 -27.56
C TYR A 35 11.27 0.88 -26.12
N ASP A 36 12.06 0.32 -25.19
CA ASP A 36 11.64 0.16 -23.80
C ASP A 36 11.36 1.50 -23.11
N TRP A 37 12.12 2.54 -23.45
CA TRP A 37 11.94 3.88 -22.90
C TRP A 37 10.64 4.55 -23.35
N PHE A 38 10.28 4.40 -24.64
CA PHE A 38 9.12 5.10 -25.21
C PHE A 38 7.81 4.32 -25.10
N GLN A 39 7.83 3.00 -24.86
CA GLN A 39 6.62 2.21 -24.71
C GLN A 39 5.89 2.57 -23.39
N SER A 40 4.55 2.46 -23.37
CA SER A 40 3.70 2.78 -22.24
C SER A 40 3.16 1.55 -21.48
N SER A 41 3.25 0.36 -22.06
CA SER A 41 2.60 -0.86 -21.55
C SER A 41 3.29 -1.48 -20.34
N TRP A 42 4.61 -1.35 -20.20
CA TRP A 42 5.40 -2.03 -19.20
C TRP A 42 6.28 -1.08 -18.39
N THR A 43 5.84 -0.72 -17.18
CA THR A 43 6.52 0.26 -16.32
C THR A 43 7.95 -0.16 -15.96
N ILE A 44 8.17 -1.46 -15.68
CA ILE A 44 9.50 -1.95 -15.29
C ILE A 44 10.50 -1.85 -16.43
N THR A 45 10.15 -2.26 -17.65
CA THR A 45 11.03 -2.14 -18.81
C THR A 45 11.28 -0.69 -19.18
N ARG A 46 10.30 0.20 -18.98
CA ARG A 46 10.48 1.63 -19.19
C ARG A 46 11.44 2.27 -18.18
N ASN A 47 11.36 1.88 -16.91
CA ASN A 47 12.25 2.41 -15.87
C ASN A 47 13.66 1.80 -15.90
N TYR A 48 13.78 0.59 -16.41
CA TYR A 48 15.03 -0.16 -16.54
C TYR A 48 15.15 -0.76 -17.94
N PRO A 49 15.43 0.06 -18.97
CA PRO A 49 15.55 -0.40 -20.36
C PRO A 49 16.56 -1.55 -20.47
N VAL A 50 16.28 -2.51 -21.29
CA VAL A 50 17.06 -3.75 -21.49
C VAL A 50 17.11 -4.62 -20.23
N ALA A 51 17.60 -4.09 -19.11
CA ALA A 51 17.73 -4.83 -17.85
C ALA A 51 16.39 -5.33 -17.31
N GLY A 52 15.31 -4.56 -17.48
CA GLY A 52 13.94 -4.95 -17.11
C GLY A 52 13.46 -6.21 -17.84
N ARG A 53 14.00 -6.50 -19.01
CA ARG A 53 13.67 -7.71 -19.78
C ARG A 53 14.19 -9.01 -19.15
N LEU A 54 15.25 -8.93 -18.34
CA LEU A 54 15.74 -10.08 -17.56
C LEU A 54 14.66 -10.58 -16.59
N ARG A 55 13.84 -9.69 -16.07
CA ARG A 55 12.68 -10.08 -15.26
C ARG A 55 11.69 -10.92 -16.06
N TRP A 56 11.42 -10.52 -17.30
CA TRP A 56 10.49 -11.27 -18.17
C TRP A 56 11.06 -12.61 -18.57
N LEU A 57 12.36 -12.66 -18.86
CA LEU A 57 13.07 -13.93 -19.08
C LEU A 57 12.97 -14.85 -17.86
N ALA A 58 13.25 -14.30 -16.66
CA ALA A 58 13.13 -15.07 -15.40
C ALA A 58 11.70 -15.56 -15.16
N LEU A 59 10.69 -14.74 -15.46
CA LEU A 59 9.28 -15.15 -15.37
C LEU A 59 8.90 -16.19 -16.41
N SER A 60 9.47 -16.13 -17.62
CA SER A 60 9.25 -17.16 -18.65
C SER A 60 9.90 -18.51 -18.29
N LEU A 61 11.03 -18.46 -17.59
CA LEU A 61 11.70 -19.65 -17.08
C LEU A 61 11.06 -20.19 -15.80
N ARG A 62 10.27 -19.37 -15.11
CA ARG A 62 9.67 -19.71 -13.82
C ARG A 62 8.86 -21.02 -13.81
N PRO A 63 8.01 -21.36 -14.82
CA PRO A 63 7.28 -22.62 -14.81
C PRO A 63 8.21 -23.84 -14.73
N PHE A 64 9.35 -23.78 -15.41
CA PHE A 64 10.35 -24.84 -15.40
C PHE A 64 11.08 -24.92 -14.05
N ILE A 65 11.54 -23.77 -13.54
CA ILE A 65 12.22 -23.70 -12.24
C ILE A 65 11.27 -24.13 -11.13
N ARG A 66 10.00 -23.69 -11.17
CA ARG A 66 8.97 -24.02 -10.20
C ARG A 66 8.68 -25.52 -10.16
N ALA A 67 8.53 -26.15 -11.32
CA ALA A 67 8.22 -27.57 -11.41
C ALA A 67 9.27 -28.48 -10.73
N TYR A 68 10.49 -27.98 -10.52
CA TYR A 68 11.61 -28.80 -10.03
C TYR A 68 12.26 -28.31 -8.75
N ALA A 69 12.05 -27.05 -8.33
CA ALA A 69 12.87 -26.48 -7.27
C ALA A 69 12.20 -25.43 -6.34
N VAL A 70 11.01 -24.91 -6.66
CA VAL A 70 10.48 -23.74 -5.94
C VAL A 70 8.98 -23.90 -5.63
N GLU A 71 8.40 -22.91 -5.02
CA GLU A 71 7.01 -22.73 -4.59
C GLU A 71 5.97 -23.25 -5.61
N ASP A 72 4.98 -24.00 -5.14
CA ASP A 72 3.83 -24.42 -5.94
C ASP A 72 2.85 -23.24 -6.21
N ASP A 73 1.81 -23.51 -6.99
CA ASP A 73 0.90 -22.47 -7.45
C ASP A 73 -0.06 -21.97 -6.37
N THR A 74 -0.34 -22.78 -5.38
CA THR A 74 -1.44 -22.57 -4.42
C THR A 74 -0.97 -22.15 -3.03
N HIS A 75 0.26 -22.47 -2.61
CA HIS A 75 0.77 -22.30 -1.24
C HIS A 75 1.72 -21.12 -1.04
N GLY A 76 1.90 -20.24 -2.03
CA GLY A 76 2.74 -19.04 -1.90
C GLY A 76 2.19 -18.01 -0.92
N THR A 77 3.10 -17.32 -0.18
CA THR A 77 2.73 -16.31 0.81
C THR A 77 3.33 -14.95 0.48
N PRO A 78 2.65 -13.84 0.83
CA PRO A 78 1.28 -13.73 1.37
C PRO A 78 0.19 -14.09 0.35
N TYR A 79 0.52 -14.07 -0.93
CA TYR A 79 -0.37 -14.45 -2.03
C TYR A 79 0.29 -15.53 -2.88
N SER A 80 -0.47 -16.57 -3.21
CA SER A 80 -0.01 -17.64 -4.08
C SER A 80 0.35 -17.12 -5.48
N TYR A 81 1.11 -17.93 -6.23
CA TYR A 81 1.43 -17.59 -7.61
C TYR A 81 0.16 -17.44 -8.46
N ALA A 82 -0.82 -18.32 -8.29
CA ALA A 82 -2.09 -18.27 -9.00
C ALA A 82 -2.82 -16.93 -8.78
N ALA A 83 -2.90 -16.45 -7.53
CA ALA A 83 -3.50 -15.16 -7.21
C ALA A 83 -2.75 -13.99 -7.87
N ARG A 84 -1.41 -14.00 -7.84
CA ARG A 84 -0.59 -12.97 -8.49
C ARG A 84 -0.72 -12.99 -10.02
N GLN A 85 -0.86 -14.16 -10.62
CA GLN A 85 -1.08 -14.31 -12.07
C GLN A 85 -2.45 -13.81 -12.48
N LEU A 86 -3.50 -14.09 -11.71
CA LEU A 86 -4.84 -13.58 -11.97
C LEU A 86 -4.84 -12.03 -12.04
N ILE A 87 -4.25 -11.36 -11.06
CA ILE A 87 -4.13 -9.90 -11.04
C ILE A 87 -3.37 -9.39 -12.26
N LYS A 88 -2.25 -10.02 -12.59
CA LYS A 88 -1.44 -9.66 -13.76
C LYS A 88 -2.21 -9.82 -15.06
N THR A 89 -2.92 -10.91 -15.21
CA THR A 89 -3.70 -11.23 -16.41
C THR A 89 -4.80 -10.19 -16.62
N ARG A 90 -5.57 -9.89 -15.57
CA ARG A 90 -6.64 -8.88 -15.59
C ARG A 90 -6.10 -7.46 -15.84
N SER A 91 -4.98 -7.09 -15.23
CA SER A 91 -4.37 -5.78 -15.43
C SER A 91 -3.89 -5.52 -16.87
N HIS A 92 -3.75 -6.57 -17.67
CA HIS A 92 -3.39 -6.50 -19.09
C HIS A 92 -4.55 -6.78 -20.03
N GLY A 93 -5.76 -6.98 -19.51
CA GLY A 93 -6.95 -7.31 -20.30
C GLY A 93 -6.84 -8.64 -21.06
N LEU A 94 -6.02 -9.58 -20.55
CA LEU A 94 -5.87 -10.91 -21.13
C LEU A 94 -6.98 -11.84 -20.61
N ALA A 95 -7.26 -12.89 -21.39
CA ALA A 95 -8.17 -13.93 -20.93
C ALA A 95 -7.62 -14.63 -19.68
N ASP A 96 -8.46 -14.76 -18.66
CA ASP A 96 -8.12 -15.32 -17.35
C ASP A 96 -8.81 -16.68 -17.10
N THR A 97 -9.19 -17.36 -18.17
CA THR A 97 -9.86 -18.65 -18.10
C THR A 97 -8.86 -19.80 -17.97
N ILE A 98 -9.17 -20.75 -17.11
CA ILE A 98 -8.44 -22.01 -16.93
C ILE A 98 -9.36 -23.16 -17.36
N PRO A 99 -8.90 -24.08 -18.26
CA PRO A 99 -9.76 -25.13 -18.81
C PRO A 99 -10.11 -26.23 -17.81
N PHE A 100 -9.37 -26.37 -16.73
CA PHE A 100 -9.62 -27.35 -15.65
C PHE A 100 -10.18 -26.66 -14.40
N GLY A 101 -10.72 -27.46 -13.49
CA GLY A 101 -11.25 -26.97 -12.21
C GLY A 101 -10.18 -26.45 -11.26
N THR A 102 -10.58 -26.20 -10.00
CA THR A 102 -9.64 -25.72 -8.97
C THR A 102 -8.60 -26.75 -8.63
N GLU A 103 -7.37 -26.29 -8.35
CA GLU A 103 -6.28 -27.08 -7.75
C GLU A 103 -6.30 -27.01 -6.22
N LEU A 104 -7.25 -26.24 -5.62
CA LEU A 104 -7.41 -26.13 -4.16
C LEU A 104 -8.19 -27.35 -3.64
N ASP A 105 -7.81 -27.82 -2.45
CA ASP A 105 -8.65 -28.79 -1.74
C ASP A 105 -9.89 -28.08 -1.19
N VAL A 106 -11.04 -28.32 -1.84
CA VAL A 106 -12.32 -27.66 -1.50
C VAL A 106 -12.92 -28.19 -0.19
N TYR A 107 -12.36 -29.26 0.37
CA TYR A 107 -12.79 -29.85 1.63
C TYR A 107 -11.88 -29.48 2.80
N GLU A 108 -10.76 -28.78 2.54
CA GLU A 108 -9.86 -28.30 3.57
C GLU A 108 -10.34 -26.96 4.16
N ASP A 109 -10.31 -26.83 5.47
CA ASP A 109 -10.66 -25.59 6.19
C ASP A 109 -9.40 -24.70 6.31
N PRO A 110 -9.46 -23.37 5.98
CA PRO A 110 -10.63 -22.56 5.63
C PRO A 110 -10.79 -22.35 4.11
N HIS A 111 -11.55 -23.17 3.44
CA HIS A 111 -11.87 -22.96 2.04
C HIS A 111 -12.99 -21.91 1.88
N HIS A 112 -12.79 -20.94 0.98
CA HIS A 112 -13.78 -19.91 0.66
C HIS A 112 -14.38 -20.16 -0.71
N TRP A 113 -15.71 -20.10 -0.82
CA TRP A 113 -16.42 -20.29 -2.09
C TRP A 113 -17.60 -19.34 -2.23
N ILE A 114 -18.07 -19.18 -3.47
CA ILE A 114 -19.32 -18.51 -3.79
C ILE A 114 -20.36 -19.58 -4.08
N SER A 115 -21.51 -19.52 -3.40
CA SER A 115 -22.60 -20.46 -3.64
C SER A 115 -23.26 -20.21 -4.98
N HIS A 116 -23.51 -21.30 -5.74
CA HIS A 116 -24.28 -21.22 -6.97
C HIS A 116 -25.79 -21.22 -6.66
N SER A 117 -26.58 -20.43 -7.43
CA SER A 117 -28.05 -20.41 -7.34
C SER A 117 -28.65 -21.13 -8.51
N MET A 118 -29.75 -21.89 -8.25
CA MET A 118 -30.61 -22.45 -9.30
C MET A 118 -31.45 -21.36 -10.01
N ALA A 119 -31.59 -20.18 -9.39
CA ALA A 119 -32.31 -19.03 -9.94
C ALA A 119 -31.38 -17.78 -9.85
N PRO A 120 -30.34 -17.71 -10.69
CA PRO A 120 -29.42 -16.57 -10.68
C PRO A 120 -30.11 -15.30 -11.17
N GLU A 121 -29.65 -14.15 -10.68
CA GLU A 121 -30.08 -12.84 -11.15
C GLU A 121 -29.78 -12.69 -12.64
N ARG A 122 -30.76 -12.19 -13.39
CA ARG A 122 -30.63 -12.06 -14.85
C ARG A 122 -29.77 -10.87 -15.27
N GLU A 123 -29.87 -9.78 -14.51
CA GLU A 123 -29.15 -8.53 -14.75
C GLU A 123 -28.46 -8.13 -13.45
N PRO A 124 -27.29 -8.72 -13.14
CA PRO A 124 -26.54 -8.37 -11.92
C PRO A 124 -26.04 -6.93 -12.01
N ASP A 125 -26.05 -6.24 -10.87
CA ASP A 125 -25.37 -4.95 -10.77
C ASP A 125 -23.85 -5.18 -10.91
N LEU A 126 -23.29 -4.69 -12.00
CA LEU A 126 -21.85 -4.81 -12.29
C LEU A 126 -21.00 -3.77 -11.54
N SER A 127 -21.63 -2.79 -10.89
CA SER A 127 -20.95 -1.76 -10.12
C SER A 127 -21.68 -1.50 -8.78
N PRO A 128 -21.80 -2.52 -7.93
CA PRO A 128 -22.53 -2.39 -6.67
C PRO A 128 -21.86 -1.36 -5.76
N ARG A 129 -22.68 -0.54 -5.12
CA ARG A 129 -22.22 0.55 -4.26
C ARG A 129 -22.89 0.49 -2.90
N ILE A 130 -22.18 0.98 -1.89
CA ILE A 130 -22.65 1.06 -0.50
C ILE A 130 -22.58 2.53 -0.07
N THR A 131 -23.66 3.02 0.52
CA THR A 131 -23.65 4.36 1.14
C THR A 131 -22.89 4.28 2.47
N VAL A 132 -21.79 5.01 2.57
CA VAL A 132 -21.00 5.18 3.78
C VAL A 132 -21.34 6.54 4.40
N GLY A 133 -21.68 6.53 5.67
CA GLY A 133 -22.14 7.67 6.44
C GLY A 133 -23.40 7.30 7.21
N ASN A 134 -23.36 7.47 8.52
CA ASN A 134 -24.49 7.24 9.40
C ASN A 134 -25.30 8.53 9.61
N GLU A 135 -26.31 8.52 10.49
CA GLU A 135 -27.14 9.68 10.80
C GLU A 135 -26.36 10.90 11.34
N GLN A 136 -25.12 10.69 11.80
CA GLN A 136 -24.23 11.74 12.30
C GLN A 136 -23.41 12.40 11.17
N SER A 137 -23.45 11.86 9.95
CA SER A 137 -22.77 12.40 8.76
C SER A 137 -23.74 13.12 7.84
N SER A 138 -23.48 14.40 7.56
CA SER A 138 -24.35 15.19 6.66
C SER A 138 -23.99 15.05 5.18
N LYS A 139 -22.81 14.44 4.87
CA LYS A 139 -22.31 14.25 3.50
C LYS A 139 -21.94 12.78 3.26
N PRO A 140 -22.91 11.86 3.21
CA PRO A 140 -22.61 10.45 2.96
C PRO A 140 -21.96 10.26 1.59
N TYR A 141 -21.11 9.24 1.48
CA TYR A 141 -20.40 8.88 0.26
C TYR A 141 -20.87 7.54 -0.28
N SER A 142 -21.14 7.48 -1.59
CA SER A 142 -21.45 6.23 -2.28
C SER A 142 -20.15 5.53 -2.66
N ALA A 143 -19.73 4.56 -1.87
CA ALA A 143 -18.49 3.81 -2.07
C ALA A 143 -18.70 2.58 -2.96
N SER A 144 -17.71 2.24 -3.78
CA SER A 144 -17.63 0.93 -4.43
C SER A 144 -17.31 -0.15 -3.39
N ILE A 145 -17.63 -1.41 -3.69
CA ILE A 145 -17.19 -2.54 -2.87
C ILE A 145 -15.71 -2.88 -3.04
N LEU A 146 -15.08 -2.44 -4.13
CA LEU A 146 -13.64 -2.54 -4.38
C LEU A 146 -13.02 -1.14 -4.33
N ASN A 147 -11.99 -0.96 -3.52
CA ASN A 147 -11.31 0.32 -3.33
C ASN A 147 -9.80 0.11 -3.19
N ILE A 148 -9.02 1.18 -3.37
CA ILE A 148 -7.57 1.13 -3.18
C ILE A 148 -7.25 1.40 -1.72
N SER A 149 -6.63 0.41 -1.07
CA SER A 149 -6.18 0.47 0.32
C SER A 149 -5.09 1.51 0.56
N ALA A 150 -4.92 1.89 1.81
CA ALA A 150 -3.97 2.90 2.29
C ALA A 150 -2.51 2.60 1.92
N MET A 151 -1.89 3.52 1.19
CA MET A 151 -0.47 3.45 0.80
C MET A 151 0.13 4.85 0.79
N SER A 152 1.04 5.12 1.73
CA SER A 152 1.59 6.46 1.98
C SER A 152 2.47 6.98 0.85
N PHE A 153 2.30 8.25 0.47
CA PHE A 153 3.29 8.98 -0.33
C PHE A 153 4.60 9.11 0.47
N GLY A 154 5.70 8.76 -0.17
CA GLY A 154 7.02 8.64 0.44
C GLY A 154 7.41 7.18 0.74
N ALA A 155 6.47 6.30 1.10
CA ALA A 155 6.65 4.86 0.94
C ALA A 155 6.52 4.47 -0.53
N LEU A 156 5.54 5.04 -1.23
CA LEU A 156 5.38 4.95 -2.67
C LEU A 156 5.90 6.20 -3.38
N SER A 157 6.28 6.04 -4.65
CA SER A 157 6.68 7.13 -5.52
C SER A 157 5.47 7.97 -5.98
N ALA A 158 5.72 9.20 -6.42
CA ALA A 158 4.71 10.07 -7.02
C ALA A 158 3.96 9.38 -8.18
N ASN A 159 4.68 8.68 -9.06
CA ASN A 159 4.07 7.99 -10.19
C ASN A 159 3.14 6.84 -9.77
N ALA A 160 3.48 6.13 -8.70
CA ALA A 160 2.62 5.09 -8.17
C ALA A 160 1.32 5.66 -7.58
N VAL A 161 1.42 6.76 -6.82
CA VAL A 161 0.26 7.48 -6.27
C VAL A 161 -0.65 7.98 -7.40
N LYS A 162 -0.09 8.63 -8.43
CA LYS A 162 -0.84 9.11 -9.60
C LYS A 162 -1.54 7.97 -10.34
N ALA A 163 -0.83 6.87 -10.60
CA ALA A 163 -1.40 5.72 -11.29
C ALA A 163 -2.60 5.13 -10.54
N MET A 164 -2.50 5.03 -9.21
CA MET A 164 -3.62 4.57 -8.38
C MET A 164 -4.79 5.56 -8.39
N ASN A 165 -4.51 6.86 -8.32
CA ASN A 165 -5.57 7.86 -8.36
C ASN A 165 -6.31 7.90 -9.72
N ILE A 166 -5.58 7.73 -10.82
CA ILE A 166 -6.17 7.57 -12.15
C ILE A 166 -7.05 6.31 -12.18
N GLY A 167 -6.55 5.18 -11.65
CA GLY A 167 -7.31 3.94 -11.57
C GLY A 167 -8.57 4.09 -10.72
N ALA A 168 -8.50 4.82 -9.60
CA ALA A 168 -9.65 5.13 -8.75
C ALA A 168 -10.71 5.94 -9.50
N ARG A 169 -10.31 6.98 -10.21
CA ARG A 169 -11.21 7.78 -11.05
C ARG A 169 -11.87 6.94 -12.13
N ASP A 170 -11.08 6.20 -12.89
CA ASP A 170 -11.57 5.43 -14.04
C ASP A 170 -12.45 4.24 -13.62
N GLY A 171 -12.16 3.65 -12.44
CA GLY A 171 -12.94 2.57 -11.85
C GLY A 171 -14.11 3.03 -10.98
N GLY A 172 -14.26 4.33 -10.73
CA GLY A 172 -15.33 4.87 -9.90
C GLY A 172 -15.26 4.46 -8.43
N PHE A 173 -14.05 4.28 -7.87
CA PHE A 173 -13.81 3.94 -6.47
C PHE A 173 -12.84 4.93 -5.81
N TYR A 174 -12.62 4.83 -4.52
CA TYR A 174 -11.69 5.72 -3.84
C TYR A 174 -10.28 5.14 -3.74
N GLN A 175 -9.30 6.04 -3.60
CA GLN A 175 -7.95 5.75 -3.15
C GLN A 175 -7.78 6.24 -1.72
N ASP A 176 -7.32 5.38 -0.81
CA ASP A 176 -6.86 5.82 0.49
C ASP A 176 -5.42 6.35 0.41
N THR A 177 -5.19 7.52 1.02
CA THR A 177 -3.90 8.22 0.96
C THR A 177 -2.79 7.57 1.77
N GLY A 178 -3.16 6.72 2.73
CA GLY A 178 -2.23 6.28 3.78
C GLY A 178 -1.79 7.42 4.70
N GLU A 179 -1.07 7.06 5.75
CA GLU A 179 -0.66 7.96 6.85
C GLU A 179 0.37 9.04 6.48
N GLY A 180 0.80 9.12 5.23
CA GLY A 180 1.85 10.04 4.78
C GLY A 180 1.40 11.49 4.53
N GLY A 181 0.14 11.79 4.71
CA GLY A 181 -0.47 13.07 4.40
C GLY A 181 -1.01 13.17 2.97
N LEU A 182 -1.78 14.20 2.71
CA LEU A 182 -2.41 14.47 1.42
C LEU A 182 -1.43 15.24 0.52
N SER A 183 -0.96 14.62 -0.56
CA SER A 183 -0.05 15.23 -1.53
C SER A 183 -0.78 15.72 -2.77
N ARG A 184 -0.13 16.60 -3.55
CA ARG A 184 -0.64 17.03 -4.87
C ARG A 184 -0.88 15.85 -5.81
N HIS A 185 -0.08 14.79 -5.70
CA HIS A 185 -0.19 13.59 -6.54
C HIS A 185 -1.47 12.79 -6.31
N HIS A 186 -2.10 12.94 -5.13
CA HIS A 186 -3.43 12.42 -4.85
C HIS A 186 -4.53 13.29 -5.49
N LEU A 187 -4.30 14.60 -5.65
CA LEU A 187 -5.34 15.58 -6.02
C LEU A 187 -5.42 15.87 -7.52
N GLU A 188 -4.33 15.69 -8.26
CA GLU A 188 -4.22 16.20 -9.65
C GLU A 188 -4.92 15.33 -10.69
N ASN A 189 -5.42 14.13 -10.35
CA ASN A 189 -5.99 13.21 -11.35
C ASN A 189 -7.50 12.97 -11.22
N GLY A 190 -8.15 13.54 -10.21
CA GLY A 190 -9.60 13.57 -10.08
C GLY A 190 -10.25 12.30 -9.51
N GLY A 191 -9.46 11.38 -8.93
CA GLY A 191 -9.99 10.23 -8.19
C GLY A 191 -10.46 10.63 -6.79
N ASP A 192 -11.54 10.00 -6.31
CA ASP A 192 -12.04 10.17 -4.95
C ASP A 192 -11.04 9.67 -3.91
N LEU A 193 -10.96 10.34 -2.77
CA LEU A 193 -9.97 10.07 -1.73
C LEU A 193 -10.62 9.78 -0.37
N VAL A 194 -10.00 8.84 0.35
CA VAL A 194 -10.06 8.77 1.81
C VAL A 194 -8.74 9.32 2.35
N TRP A 195 -8.80 10.31 3.22
CA TRP A 195 -7.59 10.85 3.84
C TRP A 195 -7.34 10.20 5.19
N GLU A 196 -6.31 9.35 5.25
CA GLU A 196 -5.90 8.63 6.46
C GLU A 196 -5.07 9.54 7.38
N ILE A 197 -5.45 9.59 8.66
CA ILE A 197 -4.78 10.33 9.73
C ILE A 197 -4.16 9.32 10.70
N GLY A 198 -2.84 9.18 10.62
CA GLY A 198 -2.06 8.37 11.56
C GLY A 198 -1.62 9.16 12.79
N SER A 199 -0.95 8.48 13.73
CA SER A 199 -0.46 9.05 14.99
C SER A 199 0.58 10.17 14.84
N GLY A 200 1.19 10.33 13.65
CA GLY A 200 2.07 11.44 13.31
C GLY A 200 1.33 12.68 12.79
N TYR A 201 0.03 12.60 12.56
CA TYR A 201 -0.83 13.69 12.03
C TYR A 201 -0.26 14.38 10.79
N PHE A 202 0.45 13.65 9.94
CA PHE A 202 1.11 14.22 8.76
C PHE A 202 0.12 14.93 7.83
N GLY A 203 0.45 16.17 7.54
CA GLY A 203 -0.42 17.06 6.77
C GLY A 203 -1.43 17.85 7.60
N ALA A 204 -1.72 17.44 8.84
CA ALA A 204 -2.59 18.13 9.80
C ALA A 204 -1.94 18.21 11.19
N ARG A 205 -0.63 18.51 11.24
CA ARG A 205 0.13 18.61 12.49
C ARG A 205 0.65 20.01 12.74
N ASP A 206 0.75 20.36 14.00
CA ASP A 206 1.44 21.57 14.46
C ASP A 206 2.98 21.35 14.51
N LYS A 207 3.72 22.37 14.95
CA LYS A 207 5.18 22.32 15.12
C LYS A 207 5.64 21.33 16.19
N ASP A 208 4.77 21.01 17.14
CA ASP A 208 5.06 20.08 18.25
C ASP A 208 4.62 18.63 17.91
N GLY A 209 4.13 18.42 16.69
CA GLY A 209 3.69 17.12 16.19
C GLY A 209 2.31 16.69 16.64
N LYS A 210 1.53 17.59 17.23
CA LYS A 210 0.14 17.33 17.64
C LYS A 210 -0.83 17.64 16.52
N PHE A 211 -2.07 17.16 16.67
CA PHE A 211 -3.15 17.43 15.72
C PHE A 211 -3.47 18.93 15.68
N ASP A 212 -3.54 19.48 14.46
CA ASP A 212 -3.89 20.87 14.17
C ASP A 212 -5.27 20.90 13.49
N PRO A 213 -6.33 21.33 14.20
CA PRO A 213 -7.70 21.34 13.67
C PRO A 213 -7.89 22.24 12.45
N GLU A 214 -7.16 23.37 12.39
CA GLU A 214 -7.30 24.31 11.27
C GLU A 214 -6.69 23.74 9.99
N LYS A 215 -5.47 23.22 10.07
CA LYS A 215 -4.83 22.54 8.94
C LYS A 215 -5.64 21.34 8.46
N PHE A 216 -6.26 20.61 9.40
CA PHE A 216 -7.12 19.50 9.03
C PHE A 216 -8.36 20.01 8.29
N ARG A 217 -9.05 21.00 8.81
CA ARG A 217 -10.25 21.62 8.20
C ARG A 217 -9.96 22.07 6.77
N ASP A 218 -8.87 22.83 6.58
CA ASP A 218 -8.51 23.40 5.28
C ASP A 218 -8.29 22.30 4.22
N LYS A 219 -7.58 21.23 4.57
CA LYS A 219 -7.31 20.13 3.65
C LYS A 219 -8.52 19.20 3.45
N ALA A 220 -9.26 18.93 4.53
CA ALA A 220 -10.47 18.12 4.47
C ALA A 220 -11.60 18.79 3.66
N ALA A 221 -11.56 20.12 3.50
CA ALA A 221 -12.50 20.87 2.66
C ALA A 221 -12.36 20.53 1.17
N ASN A 222 -11.23 20.01 0.73
CA ASN A 222 -11.02 19.63 -0.68
C ASN A 222 -12.10 18.64 -1.15
N GLU A 223 -12.69 18.89 -2.32
CA GLU A 223 -13.79 18.09 -2.86
C GLU A 223 -13.39 16.65 -3.21
N ALA A 224 -12.12 16.40 -3.56
CA ALA A 224 -11.63 15.06 -3.81
C ALA A 224 -11.60 14.20 -2.54
N VAL A 225 -11.45 14.80 -1.35
CA VAL A 225 -11.53 14.11 -0.06
C VAL A 225 -12.98 13.83 0.27
N LYS A 226 -13.43 12.59 0.10
CA LYS A 226 -14.81 12.19 0.36
C LYS A 226 -15.03 11.74 1.79
N MET A 227 -14.04 11.09 2.37
CA MET A 227 -14.06 10.57 3.74
C MET A 227 -12.70 10.79 4.40
N THR A 228 -12.67 10.68 5.73
CA THR A 228 -11.42 10.67 6.50
C THR A 228 -11.34 9.42 7.37
N GLU A 229 -10.14 8.97 7.70
CA GLU A 229 -9.91 7.74 8.45
C GLU A 229 -8.88 7.96 9.56
N ILE A 230 -9.16 7.47 10.76
CA ILE A 230 -8.23 7.45 11.90
C ILE A 230 -7.53 6.10 11.90
N LYS A 231 -6.22 6.08 11.64
CA LYS A 231 -5.44 4.85 11.70
C LYS A 231 -4.86 4.63 13.09
N ILE A 232 -5.27 3.56 13.73
CA ILE A 232 -4.80 3.15 15.05
C ILE A 232 -3.60 2.20 14.93
N SER A 233 -3.72 1.17 14.07
CA SER A 233 -2.70 0.14 13.92
C SER A 233 -2.71 -0.47 12.52
N GLN A 234 -1.72 -1.30 12.27
CA GLN A 234 -1.53 -2.02 11.00
C GLN A 234 -0.99 -3.42 11.31
N GLY A 235 -1.55 -4.45 10.69
CA GLY A 235 -1.20 -5.85 10.95
C GLY A 235 0.26 -6.19 10.71
N ALA A 236 0.88 -5.59 9.70
CA ALA A 236 2.28 -5.86 9.35
C ALA A 236 3.32 -5.27 10.33
N LYS A 237 2.93 -4.40 11.26
CA LYS A 237 3.84 -3.77 12.24
C LYS A 237 3.16 -3.56 13.60
N PRO A 238 2.77 -4.62 14.31
CA PRO A 238 2.08 -4.49 15.59
C PRO A 238 2.90 -3.70 16.61
N GLY A 239 2.25 -2.77 17.32
CA GLY A 239 2.86 -1.94 18.37
C GLY A 239 3.91 -0.93 17.89
N HIS A 240 4.07 -0.72 16.59
CA HIS A 240 4.99 0.25 16.00
C HIS A 240 4.28 1.39 15.29
N GLY A 241 4.84 2.62 15.43
CA GLY A 241 4.51 3.75 14.57
C GLY A 241 5.13 3.63 13.17
N GLY A 242 4.86 4.61 12.31
CA GLY A 242 5.49 4.71 11.00
C GLY A 242 6.97 5.14 11.09
N MET A 243 7.78 4.71 10.14
CA MET A 243 9.13 5.17 9.96
C MET A 243 9.43 5.41 8.47
N LEU A 244 9.96 6.59 8.16
CA LEU A 244 10.53 6.89 6.85
C LEU A 244 11.95 7.39 7.07
N LEU A 245 12.92 6.73 6.42
CA LEU A 245 14.32 7.09 6.54
C LEU A 245 14.58 8.48 5.97
N GLY A 246 15.44 9.28 6.62
CA GLY A 246 15.79 10.64 6.20
C GLY A 246 16.24 10.74 4.76
N SER A 247 16.98 9.74 4.26
CA SER A 247 17.38 9.68 2.84
C SER A 247 16.21 9.67 1.84
N LYS A 248 15.02 9.32 2.29
CA LYS A 248 13.78 9.33 1.49
C LYS A 248 12.92 10.57 1.73
N VAL A 249 13.21 11.36 2.79
CA VAL A 249 12.44 12.57 3.13
C VAL A 249 12.96 13.72 2.27
N THR A 250 12.51 13.73 1.02
CA THR A 250 12.77 14.82 0.06
C THR A 250 12.07 16.12 0.51
N PRO A 251 12.44 17.31 -0.03
CA PRO A 251 11.75 18.55 0.26
C PRO A 251 10.22 18.46 0.07
N GLU A 252 9.76 17.81 -0.98
CA GLU A 252 8.33 17.62 -1.26
C GLU A 252 7.64 16.75 -0.20
N ILE A 253 8.28 15.66 0.21
CA ILE A 253 7.74 14.78 1.27
C ILE A 253 7.75 15.49 2.63
N ALA A 254 8.79 16.26 2.91
CA ALA A 254 8.92 17.07 4.11
C ALA A 254 7.78 18.10 4.22
N GLU A 255 7.48 18.80 3.13
CA GLU A 255 6.36 19.75 3.03
C GLU A 255 5.02 19.07 3.28
N VAL A 256 4.73 17.96 2.59
CA VAL A 256 3.47 17.23 2.71
C VAL A 256 3.26 16.73 4.15
N ARG A 257 4.31 16.23 4.79
CA ARG A 257 4.27 15.69 6.15
C ARG A 257 4.37 16.74 7.24
N GLY A 258 4.90 17.91 6.95
CA GLY A 258 5.22 18.95 7.95
C GLY A 258 6.37 18.53 8.86
N VAL A 259 7.49 18.03 8.28
CA VAL A 259 8.68 17.54 9.00
C VAL A 259 9.96 18.12 8.39
N PRO A 260 11.12 18.10 9.10
CA PRO A 260 12.40 18.52 8.54
C PRO A 260 12.84 17.65 7.35
N VAL A 261 13.53 18.28 6.40
CA VAL A 261 14.05 17.62 5.19
C VAL A 261 15.26 16.74 5.56
N TYR A 262 15.34 15.56 4.98
CA TYR A 262 16.45 14.60 5.14
C TYR A 262 16.64 14.07 6.57
N GLU A 263 15.70 14.27 7.46
CA GLU A 263 15.67 13.67 8.78
C GLU A 263 14.74 12.45 8.84
N ASN A 264 15.05 11.50 9.75
CA ASN A 264 14.19 10.34 9.95
C ASN A 264 12.82 10.79 10.46
N CYS A 265 11.78 10.47 9.70
CA CYS A 265 10.41 10.79 10.05
C CYS A 265 9.79 9.60 10.79
N LEU A 266 9.57 9.78 12.09
CA LEU A 266 9.00 8.76 12.98
C LEU A 266 7.62 9.19 13.43
N SER A 267 6.66 8.26 13.44
CA SER A 267 5.37 8.48 14.09
C SER A 267 5.35 7.83 15.48
N PRO A 268 4.68 8.44 16.46
CA PRO A 268 4.43 7.81 17.75
C PRO A 268 3.66 6.48 17.62
N ARG A 269 3.73 5.63 18.66
CA ARG A 269 2.97 4.37 18.71
C ARG A 269 1.46 4.59 18.79
N GLY A 270 1.04 5.67 19.41
CA GLY A 270 -0.35 6.03 19.63
C GLY A 270 -0.62 7.49 19.37
N HIS A 271 -1.87 7.84 19.23
CA HIS A 271 -2.32 9.21 19.05
C HIS A 271 -2.17 10.02 20.33
N SER A 272 -1.74 11.28 20.22
CA SER A 272 -1.69 12.19 21.34
C SER A 272 -3.04 12.85 21.65
N ALA A 273 -3.99 12.79 20.72
CA ALA A 273 -5.31 13.40 20.87
C ALA A 273 -6.26 12.58 21.77
N PHE A 274 -5.99 11.27 21.94
CA PHE A 274 -6.83 10.39 22.73
C PHE A 274 -6.02 9.21 23.29
N SER A 275 -6.53 8.61 24.38
CA SER A 275 -5.93 7.45 25.04
C SER A 275 -6.94 6.35 25.39
N THR A 276 -8.23 6.61 25.20
CA THR A 276 -9.31 5.64 25.45
C THR A 276 -10.21 5.51 24.21
N PRO A 277 -10.96 4.40 24.06
CA PRO A 277 -11.92 4.26 22.97
C PRO A 277 -12.99 5.36 22.95
N ALA A 278 -13.46 5.84 24.11
CA ALA A 278 -14.43 6.94 24.17
C ALA A 278 -13.84 8.25 23.63
N GLN A 279 -12.62 8.62 24.05
CA GLN A 279 -11.94 9.80 23.55
C GLN A 279 -11.63 9.71 22.04
N MET A 280 -11.34 8.50 21.54
CA MET A 280 -11.16 8.28 20.11
C MET A 280 -12.45 8.55 19.32
N LEU A 281 -13.60 8.13 19.84
CA LEU A 281 -14.90 8.43 19.22
C LEU A 281 -15.25 9.92 19.28
N GLU A 282 -14.93 10.61 20.37
CA GLU A 282 -15.04 12.06 20.49
C GLU A 282 -14.15 12.77 19.47
N PHE A 283 -12.93 12.29 19.27
CA PHE A 283 -12.01 12.78 18.24
C PHE A 283 -12.57 12.54 16.83
N ALA A 284 -13.16 11.36 16.56
CA ALA A 284 -13.83 11.09 15.29
C ALA A 284 -15.02 12.05 15.04
N ALA A 285 -15.81 12.33 16.06
CA ALA A 285 -16.90 13.29 15.96
C ALA A 285 -16.37 14.70 15.65
N SER A 286 -15.28 15.14 16.30
CA SER A 286 -14.65 16.43 15.99
C SER A 286 -14.10 16.51 14.57
N MET A 287 -13.50 15.43 14.06
CA MET A 287 -13.03 15.36 12.67
C MET A 287 -14.20 15.43 11.68
N ARG A 288 -15.35 14.79 11.99
CA ARG A 288 -16.56 14.89 11.18
C ARG A 288 -17.07 16.33 11.09
N GLU A 289 -17.12 17.03 12.20
CA GLU A 289 -17.49 18.44 12.24
C GLU A 289 -16.51 19.31 11.45
N LEU A 290 -15.20 19.16 11.69
CA LEU A 290 -14.14 19.91 11.02
C LEU A 290 -14.11 19.67 9.50
N SER A 291 -14.45 18.47 9.03
CA SER A 291 -14.53 18.15 7.60
C SER A 291 -15.82 18.62 6.93
N GLY A 292 -16.72 19.29 7.68
CA GLY A 292 -18.02 19.75 7.20
C GLY A 292 -19.02 18.62 6.98
N GLY A 293 -18.99 17.60 7.83
CA GLY A 293 -19.96 16.50 7.87
C GLY A 293 -19.61 15.31 6.98
N LYS A 294 -18.36 15.19 6.51
CA LYS A 294 -17.88 14.02 5.77
C LYS A 294 -17.76 12.80 6.70
N PRO A 295 -17.96 11.56 6.19
CA PRO A 295 -17.81 10.35 6.98
C PRO A 295 -16.41 10.20 7.57
N VAL A 296 -16.34 9.67 8.80
CA VAL A 296 -15.09 9.39 9.51
C VAL A 296 -15.03 7.92 9.90
N GLY A 297 -14.01 7.23 9.41
CA GLY A 297 -13.73 5.83 9.71
C GLY A 297 -12.64 5.65 10.75
N ILE A 298 -12.49 4.41 11.19
CA ILE A 298 -11.41 3.97 12.08
C ILE A 298 -10.78 2.72 11.47
N LYS A 299 -9.44 2.70 11.38
CA LYS A 299 -8.68 1.55 10.90
C LYS A 299 -7.79 0.97 11.98
N PHE A 300 -7.85 -0.33 12.17
CA PHE A 300 -7.00 -1.06 13.11
C PHE A 300 -6.83 -2.52 12.69
N CYS A 301 -5.79 -3.18 13.20
CA CYS A 301 -5.70 -4.63 13.21
C CYS A 301 -6.20 -5.16 14.56
N VAL A 302 -6.84 -6.32 14.55
CA VAL A 302 -7.31 -6.97 15.78
C VAL A 302 -6.14 -7.71 16.41
N GLY A 303 -5.53 -7.11 17.46
CA GLY A 303 -4.45 -7.72 18.21
C GLY A 303 -4.98 -8.59 19.36
N GLN A 304 -5.98 -8.08 20.06
CA GLN A 304 -6.62 -8.77 21.18
C GLN A 304 -8.13 -8.86 20.97
N PRO A 305 -8.76 -10.02 21.15
CA PRO A 305 -10.19 -10.22 20.90
C PRO A 305 -11.12 -9.26 21.64
N HIS A 306 -10.72 -8.79 22.82
CA HIS A 306 -11.52 -7.90 23.65
C HIS A 306 -11.50 -6.42 23.18
N GLU A 307 -10.54 -6.00 22.35
CA GLU A 307 -10.41 -4.60 21.90
C GLU A 307 -11.59 -4.14 21.03
N PRO A 308 -12.05 -4.92 20.02
CA PRO A 308 -13.25 -4.56 19.29
C PRO A 308 -14.50 -4.48 20.18
N PHE A 309 -14.63 -5.34 21.20
CA PHE A 309 -15.74 -5.26 22.15
C PHE A 309 -15.66 -3.99 23.02
N ALA A 310 -14.45 -3.57 23.42
CA ALA A 310 -14.27 -2.32 24.13
C ALA A 310 -14.67 -1.12 23.29
N LEU A 311 -14.36 -1.13 21.97
CA LEU A 311 -14.80 -0.11 21.03
C LEU A 311 -16.32 -0.08 20.91
N VAL A 312 -16.97 -1.23 20.71
CA VAL A 312 -18.45 -1.32 20.66
C VAL A 312 -19.08 -0.81 21.95
N LYS A 313 -18.52 -1.19 23.13
CA LYS A 313 -18.99 -0.68 24.41
C LYS A 313 -18.88 0.85 24.50
N ALA A 314 -17.77 1.43 24.02
CA ALA A 314 -17.61 2.87 23.97
C ALA A 314 -18.64 3.53 23.05
N MET A 315 -18.92 2.97 21.86
CA MET A 315 -19.97 3.45 20.95
C MET A 315 -21.34 3.49 21.63
N LEU A 316 -21.71 2.40 22.31
CA LEU A 316 -22.99 2.31 23.05
C LEU A 316 -23.07 3.29 24.21
N THR A 317 -21.94 3.57 24.86
CA THR A 317 -21.89 4.46 26.04
C THR A 317 -21.91 5.93 25.63
N THR A 318 -21.20 6.29 24.56
CA THR A 318 -21.09 7.68 24.09
C THR A 318 -22.19 8.07 23.11
N GLY A 319 -22.84 7.11 22.46
CA GLY A 319 -23.75 7.35 21.34
C GLY A 319 -23.04 7.86 20.09
N ILE A 320 -21.70 7.81 20.03
CA ILE A 320 -20.91 8.23 18.86
C ILE A 320 -20.47 6.98 18.08
N TYR A 321 -20.71 6.97 16.80
CA TYR A 321 -20.39 5.86 15.91
C TYR A 321 -19.45 6.32 14.79
N PRO A 322 -18.40 5.54 14.45
CA PRO A 322 -17.67 5.76 13.22
C PRO A 322 -18.59 5.42 12.03
N ASP A 323 -18.36 6.02 10.89
CA ASP A 323 -19.15 5.79 9.70
C ASP A 323 -18.75 4.49 8.99
N PHE A 324 -17.51 4.06 9.18
CA PHE A 324 -16.98 2.78 8.70
C PHE A 324 -15.81 2.31 9.58
N ILE A 325 -15.51 1.04 9.48
CA ILE A 325 -14.36 0.41 10.16
C ILE A 325 -13.58 -0.37 9.12
N VAL A 326 -12.26 -0.16 9.11
CA VAL A 326 -11.32 -0.92 8.29
C VAL A 326 -10.53 -1.86 9.20
N ILE A 327 -10.65 -3.15 8.94
CA ILE A 327 -9.84 -4.18 9.59
C ILE A 327 -8.62 -4.45 8.71
N ASP A 328 -7.44 -4.15 9.24
CA ASP A 328 -6.17 -4.36 8.55
C ASP A 328 -5.63 -5.76 8.87
N GLY A 329 -5.39 -6.56 7.85
CA GLY A 329 -4.65 -7.83 7.96
C GLY A 329 -3.14 -7.60 7.84
N ALA A 330 -2.41 -8.66 7.52
CA ALA A 330 -0.95 -8.61 7.42
C ALA A 330 -0.44 -8.70 5.97
N GLU A 331 -1.33 -8.92 5.03
CA GLU A 331 -1.01 -9.25 3.65
C GLU A 331 -0.35 -8.10 2.90
N GLY A 332 -0.68 -6.84 3.26
CA GLY A 332 -0.15 -5.64 2.62
C GLY A 332 1.33 -5.37 2.89
N GLY A 333 1.85 -5.87 3.98
CA GLY A 333 3.23 -5.63 4.41
C GLY A 333 3.51 -4.17 4.79
N THR A 334 4.76 -3.87 5.05
CA THR A 334 5.23 -2.50 5.37
C THR A 334 6.72 -2.37 5.17
N GLY A 335 7.19 -1.20 4.73
CA GLY A 335 8.62 -0.84 4.71
C GLY A 335 9.13 -0.27 6.03
N ALA A 336 8.27 -0.12 7.03
CA ALA A 336 8.57 0.57 8.29
C ALA A 336 8.81 -0.39 9.47
N ALA A 337 8.58 -1.70 9.31
CA ALA A 337 8.80 -2.67 10.37
C ALA A 337 10.26 -3.12 10.43
N PRO A 338 10.82 -3.32 11.63
CA PRO A 338 12.07 -4.07 11.78
C PRO A 338 11.92 -5.47 11.19
N LEU A 339 13.00 -6.00 10.61
CA LEU A 339 12.97 -7.31 9.91
C LEU A 339 12.47 -8.47 10.80
N SER A 340 12.64 -8.37 12.10
CA SER A 340 12.16 -9.36 13.08
C SER A 340 10.64 -9.47 13.16
N LEU A 341 9.89 -8.39 12.89
CA LEU A 341 8.44 -8.39 12.96
C LEU A 341 7.79 -9.18 11.82
N PRO A 342 8.14 -8.97 10.53
CA PRO A 342 7.58 -9.75 9.44
C PRO A 342 7.88 -11.26 9.51
N ILE A 343 8.94 -11.64 10.21
CA ILE A 343 9.34 -13.04 10.32
C ILE A 343 8.55 -13.80 11.38
N GLY A 344 8.03 -13.15 12.43
CA GLY A 344 7.47 -13.85 13.57
C GLY A 344 6.17 -13.34 14.19
N LEU A 345 5.68 -12.15 13.85
CA LEU A 345 4.58 -11.48 14.56
C LEU A 345 3.60 -10.81 13.59
N VAL A 346 2.99 -11.59 12.70
CA VAL A 346 2.10 -11.04 11.68
C VAL A 346 0.69 -11.60 11.85
N CYS A 347 -0.31 -10.72 11.92
CA CYS A 347 -1.73 -11.10 11.99
C CYS A 347 -2.23 -11.64 10.63
N ARG A 348 -3.16 -12.61 10.66
CA ARG A 348 -3.81 -13.16 9.46
C ARG A 348 -5.19 -12.54 9.26
N PHE A 349 -5.49 -12.09 8.04
CA PHE A 349 -6.80 -11.56 7.68
C PHE A 349 -7.92 -12.62 7.82
N GLY A 350 -7.66 -13.87 7.45
CA GLY A 350 -8.67 -14.93 7.42
C GLY A 350 -9.25 -15.34 8.77
N THR A 351 -8.57 -15.03 9.89
CA THR A 351 -9.07 -15.31 11.25
C THR A 351 -9.54 -14.05 11.99
N GLY A 352 -9.20 -12.86 11.50
CA GLY A 352 -9.46 -11.59 12.19
C GLY A 352 -8.74 -11.43 13.55
N TRP A 353 -7.90 -12.42 13.92
CA TRP A 353 -7.25 -12.55 15.21
C TRP A 353 -5.73 -12.64 15.04
N CYS A 354 -5.00 -12.00 15.94
CA CYS A 354 -3.56 -12.18 16.13
C CYS A 354 -3.30 -13.08 17.34
#